data_b109d4c8547605f8df40497ae51a54b8
#
_entry.id   b109d4c8547605f8df40497ae51a54b8
#
_cell.length_a   1.000
_cell.length_b   1.000
_cell.length_c   1.000
_cell.angle_alpha   90.00
_cell.angle_beta   90.00
_cell.angle_gamma   90.00
#
_symmetry.space_group_name_H-M   'P 1'
#
loop_
_entity.id
_entity.type
_entity.pdbx_description
1 polymer ?
#
loop_
_entity_poly.entity_id
_entity_poly.type
_entity_poly.pdbx_seq_one_letter_code
_entity_poly.pdbx_strand_id
1 'polypeptide(L)'
;MDLLDNLMLGFSVAFTAENLVYCLLGCLLGTLIGVLPGIGPVPTIAMLLPITYILPPVAGLIMLAGIYYGAQYGGSTTAILVALPGETSAVVTVLDGHQMARNGRAGAALAIAALGSFFAGCVATVLLAGFAPPLAQIAFKFGPAEYFSLMVLGLIGAVVLASGSLPKAICMILLGLLLGMIGTDVNSGVARFDFGIPELQDGIDFAVVAMGVFGFSEIMNNLELRDQRVDITEKVGSLYPNKTEFKEAWPAVVRGTALGSCLGILPGGGAVLSSFASYTLEKKISKQPERFGKGHPAGLAGPESANNAAAQTSFIPLLTLGIPGNAVTALMIGAMTIHNIQPGPQVMSSHPELFWGLIASMWIGNLMLVILNLPLVGLWVKLLRVPYRILFPAILVFCTVGVYSLNYNVFDIWVTAAFGLIGYVWSKLRCEGAPLLLGLVLGPMMEEHFRRALLLSRGDYSTFFTRPLSASLLALALLLVLVVALPSIKKKRAETFVEEE
;
A
#
# COMPACT_ATOMS: atom_id res chain seq x y z
N MET A 1 -2.05 12.26 28.10
CA MET A 1 -0.75 11.56 28.02
C MET A 1 0.14 12.35 27.09
N ASP A 2 1.37 12.61 27.53
CA ASP A 2 2.37 13.24 26.68
C ASP A 2 2.81 12.28 25.57
N LEU A 3 3.41 12.80 24.50
CA LEU A 3 3.90 11.98 23.38
C LEU A 3 4.84 10.87 23.86
N LEU A 4 5.65 11.16 24.87
CA LEU A 4 6.60 10.21 25.45
C LEU A 4 5.88 9.04 26.14
N ASP A 5 4.85 9.33 26.93
CA ASP A 5 4.03 8.31 27.60
C ASP A 5 3.36 7.39 26.58
N ASN A 6 2.83 7.98 25.51
CA ASN A 6 2.20 7.24 24.43
C ASN A 6 3.19 6.35 23.67
N LEU A 7 4.40 6.84 23.41
CA LEU A 7 5.46 6.02 22.82
C LEU A 7 5.90 4.90 23.76
N MET A 8 6.01 5.16 25.06
CA MET A 8 6.31 4.12 26.06
C MET A 8 5.23 3.04 26.07
N LEU A 9 3.94 3.43 26.01
CA LEU A 9 2.84 2.48 25.84
C LEU A 9 3.02 1.67 24.55
N GLY A 10 3.28 2.35 23.42
CA GLY A 10 3.48 1.70 22.13
C GLY A 10 4.60 0.65 22.16
N PHE A 11 5.75 1.03 22.72
CA PHE A 11 6.87 0.10 22.84
C PHE A 11 6.57 -1.05 23.82
N SER A 12 5.88 -0.81 24.93
CA SER A 12 5.49 -1.88 25.86
C SER A 12 4.60 -2.94 25.19
N VAL A 13 3.68 -2.49 24.32
CA VAL A 13 2.82 -3.35 23.51
C VAL A 13 3.61 -4.06 22.42
N ALA A 14 4.43 -3.33 21.66
CA ALA A 14 5.18 -3.89 20.54
C ALA A 14 6.26 -4.90 20.97
N PHE A 15 6.83 -4.76 22.18
CA PHE A 15 7.82 -5.68 22.75
C PHE A 15 7.21 -6.90 23.43
N THR A 16 5.90 -7.08 23.45
CA THR A 16 5.33 -8.36 23.90
C THR A 16 5.81 -9.49 22.99
N ALA A 17 6.05 -10.66 23.56
CA ALA A 17 6.55 -11.81 22.79
C ALA A 17 5.63 -12.15 21.60
N GLU A 18 4.33 -12.05 21.79
CA GLU A 18 3.33 -12.28 20.76
C GLU A 18 3.49 -11.29 19.60
N ASN A 19 3.51 -9.98 19.87
CA ASN A 19 3.62 -8.94 18.85
C ASN A 19 4.98 -8.98 18.13
N LEU A 20 6.07 -9.33 18.86
CA LEU A 20 7.38 -9.53 18.24
C LEU A 20 7.39 -10.71 17.26
N VAL A 21 6.74 -11.82 17.61
CA VAL A 21 6.62 -12.99 16.72
C VAL A 21 5.81 -12.64 15.47
N TYR A 22 4.66 -11.98 15.62
CA TYR A 22 3.86 -11.58 14.45
C TYR A 22 4.52 -10.49 13.61
N CYS A 23 5.26 -9.57 14.23
CA CYS A 23 6.09 -8.61 13.50
C CYS A 23 7.16 -9.32 12.66
N LEU A 24 7.88 -10.28 13.27
CA LEU A 24 8.89 -11.07 12.57
C LEU A 24 8.27 -11.90 11.44
N LEU A 25 7.15 -12.58 11.69
CA LEU A 25 6.44 -13.35 10.67
C LEU A 25 5.98 -12.45 9.53
N GLY A 26 5.43 -11.28 9.83
CA GLY A 26 5.05 -10.29 8.82
C GLY A 26 6.23 -9.84 7.98
N CYS A 27 7.33 -9.45 8.60
CA CYS A 27 8.56 -9.04 7.91
C CYS A 27 9.14 -10.18 7.04
N LEU A 28 9.15 -11.40 7.56
CA LEU A 28 9.66 -12.57 6.85
C LEU A 28 8.78 -12.90 5.63
N LEU A 29 7.45 -13.00 5.82
CA LEU A 29 6.50 -13.27 4.75
C LEU A 29 6.53 -12.15 3.71
N GLY A 30 6.56 -10.89 4.14
CA GLY A 30 6.67 -9.75 3.25
C GLY A 30 7.94 -9.81 2.40
N THR A 31 9.10 -10.05 3.02
CA THR A 31 10.38 -10.19 2.30
C THR A 31 10.33 -11.37 1.33
N LEU A 32 9.81 -12.53 1.76
CA LEU A 32 9.67 -13.72 0.94
C LEU A 32 8.85 -13.42 -0.33
N ILE A 33 7.70 -12.80 -0.16
CA ILE A 33 6.79 -12.47 -1.25
C ILE A 33 7.35 -11.36 -2.14
N GLY A 34 7.99 -10.35 -1.55
CA GLY A 34 8.66 -9.29 -2.32
C GLY A 34 9.82 -9.81 -3.17
N VAL A 35 10.52 -10.85 -2.71
CA VAL A 35 11.55 -11.53 -3.51
C VAL A 35 10.94 -12.38 -4.63
N LEU A 36 9.69 -12.81 -4.53
CA LEU A 36 9.03 -13.57 -5.59
C LEU A 36 8.38 -12.59 -6.59
N PRO A 37 8.90 -12.49 -7.85
CA PRO A 37 8.36 -11.53 -8.80
C PRO A 37 6.87 -11.76 -9.07
N GLY A 38 6.11 -10.66 -9.12
CA GLY A 38 4.71 -10.69 -9.55
C GLY A 38 3.67 -10.93 -8.45
N ILE A 39 4.04 -11.21 -7.19
CA ILE A 39 3.02 -11.40 -6.14
C ILE A 39 2.74 -10.08 -5.40
N GLY A 40 3.77 -9.38 -4.93
CA GLY A 40 3.63 -8.09 -4.25
C GLY A 40 2.90 -8.11 -2.89
N PRO A 41 2.83 -6.95 -2.20
CA PRO A 41 2.22 -6.86 -0.88
C PRO A 41 0.69 -6.93 -0.88
N VAL A 42 0.03 -6.39 -1.91
CA VAL A 42 -1.45 -6.30 -1.96
C VAL A 42 -2.09 -7.69 -2.03
N PRO A 43 -1.73 -8.57 -2.98
CA PRO A 43 -2.23 -9.94 -2.99
C PRO A 43 -1.93 -10.70 -1.70
N THR A 44 -0.72 -10.53 -1.17
CA THR A 44 -0.30 -11.25 0.05
C THR A 44 -1.13 -10.84 1.26
N ILE A 45 -1.34 -9.54 1.47
CA ILE A 45 -2.17 -9.04 2.56
C ILE A 45 -3.61 -9.49 2.36
N ALA A 46 -4.14 -9.41 1.14
CA ALA A 46 -5.48 -9.90 0.84
C ALA A 46 -5.63 -11.40 1.19
N MET A 47 -4.66 -12.23 0.82
CA MET A 47 -4.66 -13.67 1.13
C MET A 47 -4.57 -13.98 2.62
N LEU A 48 -3.90 -13.14 3.39
CA LEU A 48 -3.69 -13.34 4.83
C LEU A 48 -4.72 -12.60 5.70
N LEU A 49 -5.55 -11.75 5.08
CA LEU A 49 -6.58 -11.00 5.78
C LEU A 49 -7.50 -11.90 6.63
N PRO A 50 -8.00 -13.05 6.15
CA PRO A 50 -8.80 -13.96 6.97
C PRO A 50 -8.09 -14.49 8.20
N ILE A 51 -6.78 -14.70 8.12
CA ILE A 51 -5.98 -15.19 9.26
C ILE A 51 -5.95 -14.14 10.37
N THR A 52 -5.99 -12.85 10.03
CA THR A 52 -6.01 -11.80 11.04
C THR A 52 -7.26 -11.84 11.93
N TYR A 53 -8.37 -12.42 11.46
CA TYR A 53 -9.59 -12.56 12.25
C TYR A 53 -9.42 -13.39 13.53
N ILE A 54 -8.56 -14.39 13.48
CA ILE A 54 -8.27 -15.23 14.66
C ILE A 54 -7.14 -14.68 15.54
N LEU A 55 -6.48 -13.60 15.13
CA LEU A 55 -5.40 -12.98 15.89
C LEU A 55 -5.94 -11.82 16.74
N PRO A 56 -5.25 -11.48 17.85
CA PRO A 56 -5.49 -10.21 18.51
C PRO A 56 -5.34 -9.05 17.51
N PRO A 57 -6.22 -8.01 17.54
CA PRO A 57 -6.22 -6.95 16.55
C PRO A 57 -4.87 -6.26 16.37
N VAL A 58 -4.15 -6.01 17.46
CA VAL A 58 -2.83 -5.38 17.43
C VAL A 58 -1.82 -6.28 16.71
N ALA A 59 -1.78 -7.55 17.04
CA ALA A 59 -0.87 -8.53 16.45
C ALA A 59 -1.15 -8.71 14.95
N GLY A 60 -2.42 -8.80 14.57
CA GLY A 60 -2.85 -8.89 13.18
C GLY A 60 -2.39 -7.68 12.35
N LEU A 61 -2.62 -6.47 12.83
CA LEU A 61 -2.21 -5.25 12.12
C LEU A 61 -0.68 -5.08 12.07
N ILE A 62 0.04 -5.43 13.14
CA ILE A 62 1.51 -5.45 13.16
C ILE A 62 2.05 -6.42 12.11
N MET A 63 1.47 -7.62 12.00
CA MET A 63 1.84 -8.60 10.99
C MET A 63 1.60 -8.08 9.56
N LEU A 64 0.42 -7.52 9.28
CA LEU A 64 0.10 -6.97 7.96
C LEU A 64 1.01 -5.79 7.59
N ALA A 65 1.31 -4.91 8.54
CA ALA A 65 2.26 -3.83 8.36
C ALA A 65 3.66 -4.37 8.04
N GLY A 66 4.11 -5.40 8.80
CA GLY A 66 5.38 -6.09 8.54
C GLY A 66 5.46 -6.69 7.14
N ILE A 67 4.34 -7.24 6.62
CA ILE A 67 4.26 -7.74 5.24
C ILE A 67 4.45 -6.59 4.26
N TYR A 68 3.83 -5.44 4.49
CA TYR A 68 3.95 -4.29 3.62
C TYR A 68 5.39 -3.81 3.49
N TYR A 69 6.07 -3.55 4.62
CA TYR A 69 7.48 -3.11 4.59
C TYR A 69 8.40 -4.22 4.06
N GLY A 70 8.14 -5.47 4.45
CA GLY A 70 8.92 -6.61 4.00
C GLY A 70 8.90 -6.78 2.49
N ALA A 71 7.74 -6.56 1.87
CA ALA A 71 7.60 -6.63 0.42
C ALA A 71 8.40 -5.53 -0.30
N GLN A 72 8.50 -4.32 0.29
CA GLN A 72 9.35 -3.25 -0.23
C GLN A 72 10.81 -3.70 -0.29
N TYR A 73 11.36 -4.21 0.83
CA TYR A 73 12.74 -4.70 0.89
C TYR A 73 13.01 -5.90 -0.04
N GLY A 74 12.08 -6.86 -0.06
CA GLY A 74 12.16 -8.03 -0.94
C GLY A 74 12.11 -7.65 -2.41
N GLY A 75 11.22 -6.73 -2.78
CA GLY A 75 11.04 -6.21 -4.13
C GLY A 75 12.29 -5.51 -4.66
N SER A 76 12.98 -4.75 -3.82
CA SER A 76 14.26 -4.12 -4.15
C SER A 76 15.34 -5.16 -4.41
N THR A 77 15.37 -6.23 -3.60
CA THR A 77 16.34 -7.33 -3.78
C THR A 77 16.20 -7.97 -5.16
N THR A 78 14.98 -8.23 -5.58
CA THR A 78 14.68 -8.84 -6.89
C THR A 78 14.96 -7.87 -8.02
N ALA A 79 14.56 -6.61 -7.89
CA ALA A 79 14.84 -5.56 -8.87
C ALA A 79 16.34 -5.41 -9.14
N ILE A 80 17.17 -5.45 -8.08
CA ILE A 80 18.63 -5.34 -8.18
C ILE A 80 19.23 -6.59 -8.81
N LEU A 81 18.86 -7.78 -8.35
CA LEU A 81 19.56 -9.02 -8.73
C LEU A 81 19.15 -9.58 -10.09
N VAL A 82 17.87 -9.42 -10.46
CA VAL A 82 17.30 -10.11 -11.64
C VAL A 82 16.54 -9.18 -12.60
N ALA A 83 16.58 -7.88 -12.39
CA ALA A 83 15.88 -6.87 -13.19
C ALA A 83 14.33 -7.06 -13.26
N LEU A 84 13.77 -7.81 -12.33
CA LEU A 84 12.33 -7.99 -12.19
C LEU A 84 11.87 -7.32 -10.89
N PRO A 85 11.07 -6.26 -10.95
CA PRO A 85 10.59 -5.64 -9.74
C PRO A 85 9.64 -6.59 -9.00
N GLY A 86 9.88 -6.83 -7.69
CA GLY A 86 8.99 -7.64 -6.86
C GLY A 86 7.70 -6.90 -6.51
N GLU A 87 7.71 -5.58 -6.64
CA GLU A 87 6.54 -4.72 -6.50
C GLU A 87 6.66 -3.47 -7.39
N THR A 88 5.53 -2.77 -7.59
CA THR A 88 5.47 -1.65 -8.55
C THR A 88 6.36 -0.47 -8.19
N SER A 89 6.62 -0.20 -6.92
CA SER A 89 7.49 0.92 -6.51
C SER A 89 8.98 0.64 -6.77
N ALA A 90 9.36 -0.65 -6.87
CA ALA A 90 10.72 -1.09 -7.14
C ALA A 90 11.09 -1.09 -8.64
N VAL A 91 10.19 -0.74 -9.55
CA VAL A 91 10.47 -0.62 -10.99
C VAL A 91 11.63 0.36 -11.24
N VAL A 92 11.64 1.48 -10.56
CA VAL A 92 12.69 2.51 -10.69
C VAL A 92 14.05 2.00 -10.19
N THR A 93 14.05 1.12 -9.21
CA THR A 93 15.24 0.48 -8.65
C THR A 93 16.01 -0.35 -9.68
N VAL A 94 15.30 -0.92 -10.67
CA VAL A 94 15.91 -1.67 -11.77
C VAL A 94 16.88 -0.78 -12.56
N LEU A 95 16.55 0.48 -12.79
CA LEU A 95 17.29 1.37 -13.69
C LEU A 95 18.76 1.50 -13.31
N ASP A 96 19.06 1.74 -12.05
CA ASP A 96 20.45 1.88 -11.57
C ASP A 96 20.88 0.71 -10.67
N GLY A 97 19.99 0.15 -9.87
CA GLY A 97 20.31 -0.96 -8.97
C GLY A 97 20.76 -2.21 -9.70
N HIS A 98 20.05 -2.62 -10.75
CA HIS A 98 20.47 -3.76 -11.57
C HIS A 98 21.76 -3.48 -12.35
N GLN A 99 21.95 -2.26 -12.85
CA GLN A 99 23.20 -1.90 -13.51
C GLN A 99 24.41 -1.94 -12.56
N MET A 100 24.23 -1.53 -11.28
CA MET A 100 25.26 -1.74 -10.26
C MET A 100 25.55 -3.23 -10.08
N ALA A 101 24.55 -4.09 -10.05
CA ALA A 101 24.72 -5.53 -9.93
C ALA A 101 25.48 -6.10 -11.12
N ARG A 102 25.15 -5.72 -12.36
CA ARG A 102 25.86 -6.11 -13.58
C ARG A 102 27.32 -5.65 -13.59
N ASN A 103 27.62 -4.51 -12.95
CA ASN A 103 28.96 -3.99 -12.78
C ASN A 103 29.73 -4.67 -11.62
N GLY A 104 29.24 -5.80 -11.09
CA GLY A 104 29.85 -6.55 -10.00
C GLY A 104 29.67 -5.92 -8.61
N ARG A 105 28.77 -4.97 -8.46
CA ARG A 105 28.50 -4.21 -7.23
C ARG A 105 27.13 -4.55 -6.61
N ALA A 106 26.64 -5.76 -6.85
CA ALA A 106 25.31 -6.20 -6.35
C ALA A 106 25.19 -6.05 -4.82
N GLY A 107 26.21 -6.47 -4.07
CA GLY A 107 26.18 -6.36 -2.60
C GLY A 107 26.14 -4.90 -2.12
N ALA A 108 26.90 -4.00 -2.75
CA ALA A 108 26.85 -2.57 -2.44
C ALA A 108 25.47 -1.96 -2.76
N ALA A 109 24.87 -2.34 -3.89
CA ALA A 109 23.51 -1.90 -4.26
C ALA A 109 22.46 -2.34 -3.22
N LEU A 110 22.51 -3.62 -2.83
CA LEU A 110 21.61 -4.16 -1.79
C LEU A 110 21.78 -3.45 -0.44
N ALA A 111 23.02 -3.16 -0.05
CA ALA A 111 23.28 -2.45 1.20
C ALA A 111 22.81 -0.99 1.14
N ILE A 112 23.02 -0.28 0.02
CA ILE A 112 22.53 1.08 -0.17
C ILE A 112 21.00 1.12 -0.12
N ALA A 113 20.33 0.19 -0.81
CA ALA A 113 18.88 0.09 -0.79
C ALA A 113 18.36 -0.20 0.63
N ALA A 114 18.86 -1.24 1.30
CA ALA A 114 18.38 -1.64 2.62
C ALA A 114 18.65 -0.59 3.70
N LEU A 115 19.84 0.01 3.74
CA LEU A 115 20.19 1.03 4.74
C LEU A 115 19.48 2.36 4.46
N GLY A 116 19.30 2.73 3.18
CA GLY A 116 18.50 3.89 2.78
C GLY A 116 17.04 3.73 3.17
N SER A 117 16.45 2.56 2.91
CA SER A 117 15.08 2.21 3.30
C SER A 117 14.90 2.19 4.82
N PHE A 118 15.88 1.65 5.57
CA PHE A 118 15.86 1.67 7.03
C PHE A 118 15.85 3.10 7.59
N PHE A 119 16.75 3.95 7.12
CA PHE A 119 16.79 5.36 7.51
C PHE A 119 15.46 6.05 7.20
N ALA A 120 14.97 5.87 5.98
CA ALA A 120 13.73 6.47 5.51
C ALA A 120 12.51 6.00 6.33
N GLY A 121 12.41 4.70 6.58
CA GLY A 121 11.36 4.12 7.41
C GLY A 121 11.39 4.65 8.84
N CYS A 122 12.57 4.71 9.46
CA CYS A 122 12.71 5.24 10.82
C CYS A 122 12.31 6.72 10.92
N VAL A 123 12.77 7.55 9.99
CA VAL A 123 12.43 8.99 9.95
C VAL A 123 10.93 9.20 9.69
N ALA A 124 10.37 8.46 8.73
CA ALA A 124 8.95 8.53 8.40
C ALA A 124 8.07 8.09 9.58
N THR A 125 8.51 7.10 10.37
CA THR A 125 7.80 6.68 11.60
C THR A 125 7.88 7.77 12.68
N VAL A 126 9.00 8.50 12.80
CA VAL A 126 9.07 9.69 13.68
C VAL A 126 8.07 10.76 13.23
N LEU A 127 7.98 11.01 11.93
CA LEU A 127 7.00 11.95 11.39
C LEU A 127 5.57 11.47 11.65
N LEU A 128 5.28 10.19 11.48
CA LEU A 128 3.98 9.60 11.79
C LEU A 128 3.64 9.82 13.28
N ALA A 129 4.53 9.45 14.18
CA ALA A 129 4.32 9.61 15.63
C ALA A 129 4.11 11.09 16.05
N GLY A 130 4.85 12.02 15.42
CA GLY A 130 4.76 13.44 15.73
C GLY A 130 3.55 14.14 15.13
N PHE A 131 3.17 13.78 13.89
CA PHE A 131 2.08 14.45 13.18
C PHE A 131 0.71 13.81 13.39
N ALA A 132 0.63 12.53 13.75
CA ALA A 132 -0.65 11.85 13.93
C ALA A 132 -1.51 12.48 15.06
N PRO A 133 -0.99 12.82 16.26
CA PRO A 133 -1.81 13.44 17.31
C PRO A 133 -2.42 14.78 16.91
N PRO A 134 -1.67 15.77 16.39
CA PRO A 134 -2.27 17.03 15.95
C PRO A 134 -3.25 16.87 14.79
N LEU A 135 -3.01 15.96 13.86
CA LEU A 135 -3.95 15.65 12.77
C LEU A 135 -5.23 15.02 13.30
N ALA A 136 -5.14 14.08 14.25
CA ALA A 136 -6.31 13.51 14.89
C ALA A 136 -7.14 14.58 15.62
N GLN A 137 -6.50 15.54 16.30
CA GLN A 137 -7.21 16.67 16.92
C GLN A 137 -7.95 17.54 15.90
N ILE A 138 -7.37 17.77 14.72
CA ILE A 138 -8.05 18.47 13.62
C ILE A 138 -9.21 17.61 13.11
N ALA A 139 -9.02 16.30 12.98
CA ALA A 139 -10.03 15.36 12.49
C ALA A 139 -11.26 15.28 13.43
N PHE A 140 -11.08 15.46 14.73
CA PHE A 140 -12.22 15.57 15.68
C PHE A 140 -13.15 16.78 15.42
N LYS A 141 -12.68 17.79 14.68
CA LYS A 141 -13.51 18.93 14.26
C LYS A 141 -14.36 18.61 13.01
N PHE A 142 -14.12 17.47 12.39
CA PHE A 142 -14.86 17.03 11.20
C PHE A 142 -16.23 16.49 11.61
N GLY A 143 -17.26 17.05 11.01
CA GLY A 143 -18.60 16.47 11.05
C GLY A 143 -18.86 15.61 9.80
N PRO A 144 -20.08 15.09 9.64
CA PRO A 144 -20.44 14.24 8.51
C PRO A 144 -20.21 14.88 7.15
N ALA A 145 -20.44 16.19 7.00
CA ALA A 145 -20.20 16.89 5.73
C ALA A 145 -18.70 16.95 5.38
N GLU A 146 -17.83 17.15 6.37
CA GLU A 146 -16.39 17.17 6.19
C GLU A 146 -15.86 15.77 5.83
N TYR A 147 -16.33 14.71 6.51
CA TYR A 147 -15.96 13.33 6.18
C TYR A 147 -16.40 12.94 4.77
N PHE A 148 -17.62 13.27 4.36
CA PHE A 148 -18.07 13.07 2.98
C PHE A 148 -17.13 13.74 1.97
N SER A 149 -16.84 15.04 2.18
CA SER A 149 -15.97 15.82 1.29
C SER A 149 -14.54 15.28 1.24
N LEU A 150 -14.06 14.77 2.38
CA LEU A 150 -12.73 14.16 2.49
C LEU A 150 -12.66 12.82 1.72
N MET A 151 -13.73 12.01 1.77
CA MET A 151 -13.83 10.77 1.01
C MET A 151 -13.91 11.04 -0.50
N VAL A 152 -14.65 12.06 -0.92
CA VAL A 152 -14.66 12.53 -2.32
C VAL A 152 -13.26 12.95 -2.76
N LEU A 153 -12.55 13.71 -1.94
CA LEU A 153 -11.16 14.11 -2.21
C LEU A 153 -10.25 12.88 -2.30
N GLY A 154 -10.40 11.90 -1.40
CA GLY A 154 -9.63 10.65 -1.41
C GLY A 154 -9.85 9.83 -2.69
N LEU A 155 -11.11 9.65 -3.11
CA LEU A 155 -11.45 8.95 -4.37
C LEU A 155 -10.91 9.68 -5.60
N ILE A 156 -11.05 11.01 -5.65
CA ILE A 156 -10.50 11.83 -6.74
C ILE A 156 -8.97 11.75 -6.74
N GLY A 157 -8.33 11.83 -5.57
CA GLY A 157 -6.90 11.66 -5.42
C GLY A 157 -6.43 10.31 -5.96
N ALA A 158 -7.13 9.24 -5.64
CA ALA A 158 -6.83 7.90 -6.15
C ALA A 158 -6.94 7.80 -7.68
N VAL A 159 -7.96 8.42 -8.28
CA VAL A 159 -8.11 8.50 -9.75
C VAL A 159 -6.96 9.28 -10.38
N VAL A 160 -6.62 10.42 -9.79
CA VAL A 160 -5.58 11.33 -10.30
C VAL A 160 -4.21 10.67 -10.30
N LEU A 161 -3.92 9.90 -9.27
CA LEU A 161 -2.62 9.27 -9.04
C LEU A 161 -2.52 7.82 -9.55
N ALA A 162 -3.63 7.24 -10.04
CA ALA A 162 -3.62 5.93 -10.68
C ALA A 162 -2.66 5.90 -11.88
N SER A 163 -1.90 4.82 -12.05
CA SER A 163 -0.90 4.68 -13.12
C SER A 163 -1.52 4.43 -14.50
N GLY A 164 -2.77 3.91 -14.53
CA GLY A 164 -3.49 3.62 -15.77
C GLY A 164 -4.21 4.80 -16.42
N SER A 165 -5.10 4.51 -17.36
CA SER A 165 -5.92 5.54 -18.01
C SER A 165 -6.99 6.06 -17.05
N LEU A 166 -7.15 7.40 -17.04
CA LEU A 166 -8.11 8.10 -16.18
C LEU A 166 -9.55 7.57 -16.29
N PRO A 167 -10.12 7.35 -17.49
CA PRO A 167 -11.46 6.78 -17.64
C PRO A 167 -11.58 5.39 -17.01
N LYS A 168 -10.57 4.54 -17.14
CA LYS A 168 -10.58 3.20 -16.54
C LYS A 168 -10.56 3.28 -15.01
N ALA A 169 -9.72 4.14 -14.42
CA ALA A 169 -9.70 4.36 -12.98
C ALA A 169 -11.06 4.87 -12.46
N ILE A 170 -11.71 5.79 -13.15
CA ILE A 170 -13.06 6.27 -12.83
C ILE A 170 -14.08 5.12 -12.89
N CYS A 171 -14.07 4.33 -13.97
CA CYS A 171 -14.96 3.16 -14.09
C CYS A 171 -14.75 2.16 -12.95
N MET A 172 -13.51 1.89 -12.58
CA MET A 172 -13.20 0.96 -11.49
C MET A 172 -13.69 1.48 -10.13
N ILE A 173 -13.54 2.79 -9.84
CA ILE A 173 -14.12 3.40 -8.63
C ILE A 173 -15.64 3.31 -8.64
N LEU A 174 -16.30 3.66 -9.75
CA LEU A 174 -17.75 3.59 -9.85
C LEU A 174 -18.26 2.16 -9.67
N LEU A 175 -17.59 1.16 -10.23
CA LEU A 175 -17.89 -0.24 -9.98
C LEU A 175 -17.71 -0.61 -8.49
N GLY A 176 -16.63 -0.14 -7.86
CA GLY A 176 -16.40 -0.34 -6.43
C GLY A 176 -17.51 0.27 -5.57
N LEU A 177 -17.92 1.51 -5.88
CA LEU A 177 -19.04 2.17 -5.20
C LEU A 177 -20.34 1.37 -5.37
N LEU A 178 -20.64 0.87 -6.58
CA LEU A 178 -21.82 0.04 -6.85
C LEU A 178 -21.79 -1.28 -6.08
N LEU A 179 -20.65 -1.95 -6.04
CA LEU A 179 -20.48 -3.18 -5.26
C LEU A 179 -20.67 -2.92 -3.76
N GLY A 180 -20.20 -1.79 -3.24
CA GLY A 180 -20.41 -1.39 -1.85
C GLY A 180 -21.87 -1.05 -1.50
N MET A 181 -22.73 -0.87 -2.50
CA MET A 181 -24.17 -0.66 -2.30
C MET A 181 -24.98 -1.96 -2.24
N ILE A 182 -24.37 -3.11 -2.56
CA ILE A 182 -25.04 -4.42 -2.44
C ILE A 182 -25.25 -4.75 -0.97
N GLY A 183 -26.44 -5.24 -0.63
CA GLY A 183 -26.78 -5.64 0.74
C GLY A 183 -27.89 -4.80 1.34
N THR A 184 -28.11 -4.96 2.63
CA THR A 184 -29.18 -4.27 3.35
C THR A 184 -28.78 -2.84 3.67
N ASP A 185 -29.59 -1.89 3.27
CA ASP A 185 -29.43 -0.46 3.62
C ASP A 185 -29.59 -0.27 5.13
N VAL A 186 -28.53 0.18 5.79
CA VAL A 186 -28.49 0.37 7.25
C VAL A 186 -29.55 1.36 7.77
N ASN A 187 -29.99 2.32 6.94
CA ASN A 187 -30.95 3.34 7.35
C ASN A 187 -32.42 2.90 7.14
N SER A 188 -32.70 2.23 6.03
CA SER A 188 -34.08 1.83 5.67
C SER A 188 -34.39 0.36 5.96
N GLY A 189 -33.38 -0.49 6.19
CA GLY A 189 -33.55 -1.93 6.34
C GLY A 189 -33.93 -2.66 5.05
N VAL A 190 -33.92 -1.98 3.90
CA VAL A 190 -34.30 -2.56 2.60
C VAL A 190 -33.07 -3.16 1.93
N ALA A 191 -33.18 -4.43 1.49
CA ALA A 191 -32.15 -5.07 0.69
C ALA A 191 -32.02 -4.40 -0.69
N ARG A 192 -30.78 -4.15 -1.12
CA ARG A 192 -30.43 -3.54 -2.40
C ARG A 192 -29.56 -4.50 -3.20
N PHE A 193 -29.88 -4.68 -4.46
CA PHE A 193 -29.12 -5.49 -5.41
C PHE A 193 -28.82 -6.92 -4.92
N ASP A 194 -29.72 -7.50 -4.11
CA ASP A 194 -29.61 -8.87 -3.61
C ASP A 194 -30.02 -9.93 -4.65
N PHE A 195 -30.69 -9.51 -5.72
CA PHE A 195 -31.18 -10.38 -6.82
C PHE A 195 -31.93 -11.62 -6.33
N GLY A 196 -32.48 -11.58 -5.10
CA GLY A 196 -33.15 -12.73 -4.47
C GLY A 196 -32.19 -13.80 -3.94
N ILE A 197 -30.91 -13.49 -3.80
CA ILE A 197 -29.87 -14.36 -3.24
C ILE A 197 -29.70 -13.96 -1.77
N PRO A 198 -30.07 -14.83 -0.79
CA PRO A 198 -30.02 -14.49 0.63
C PRO A 198 -28.62 -14.06 1.12
N GLU A 199 -27.57 -14.67 0.58
CA GLU A 199 -26.18 -14.41 0.94
C GLU A 199 -25.74 -12.99 0.56
N LEU A 200 -26.38 -12.34 -0.42
CA LEU A 200 -26.10 -10.97 -0.82
C LEU A 200 -26.80 -9.92 0.06
N GLN A 201 -27.72 -10.33 0.95
CA GLN A 201 -28.39 -9.39 1.86
C GLN A 201 -27.43 -8.79 2.90
N ASP A 202 -26.37 -9.53 3.27
CA ASP A 202 -25.31 -9.04 4.13
C ASP A 202 -24.23 -8.25 3.36
N GLY A 203 -24.40 -8.11 2.04
CA GLY A 203 -23.42 -7.47 1.16
C GLY A 203 -22.33 -8.43 0.68
N ILE A 204 -21.37 -7.89 -0.07
CA ILE A 204 -20.18 -8.65 -0.48
C ILE A 204 -19.01 -8.23 0.40
N ASP A 205 -18.44 -9.21 1.11
CA ASP A 205 -17.30 -8.95 1.98
C ASP A 205 -16.12 -8.42 1.18
N PHE A 206 -15.50 -7.37 1.71
CA PHE A 206 -14.34 -6.71 1.12
C PHE A 206 -13.16 -7.69 0.88
N ALA A 207 -12.91 -8.60 1.84
CA ALA A 207 -11.81 -9.56 1.73
C ALA A 207 -12.05 -10.55 0.59
N VAL A 208 -13.30 -10.96 0.35
CA VAL A 208 -13.70 -11.86 -0.75
C VAL A 208 -13.37 -11.23 -2.10
N VAL A 209 -13.74 -9.96 -2.31
CA VAL A 209 -13.45 -9.22 -3.54
C VAL A 209 -11.93 -9.01 -3.70
N ALA A 210 -11.26 -8.60 -2.62
CA ALA A 210 -9.83 -8.34 -2.63
C ALA A 210 -9.02 -9.60 -2.97
N MET A 211 -9.38 -10.74 -2.37
CA MET A 211 -8.73 -12.02 -2.65
C MET A 211 -8.98 -12.49 -4.09
N GLY A 212 -10.18 -12.28 -4.62
CA GLY A 212 -10.47 -12.56 -6.01
C GLY A 212 -9.62 -11.69 -6.94
N VAL A 213 -9.79 -10.37 -6.84
CA VAL A 213 -9.18 -9.41 -7.76
C VAL A 213 -7.65 -9.39 -7.68
N PHE A 214 -7.06 -9.59 -6.51
CA PHE A 214 -5.60 -9.57 -6.36
C PHE A 214 -4.99 -10.97 -6.18
N GLY A 215 -5.60 -11.84 -5.37
CA GLY A 215 -5.06 -13.17 -5.12
C GLY A 215 -5.22 -14.11 -6.31
N PHE A 216 -6.44 -14.44 -6.67
CA PHE A 216 -6.70 -15.43 -7.74
C PHE A 216 -6.33 -14.90 -9.11
N SER A 217 -6.60 -13.63 -9.40
CA SER A 217 -6.22 -13.00 -10.67
C SER A 217 -4.70 -13.00 -10.87
N GLU A 218 -3.92 -12.74 -9.81
CA GLU A 218 -2.46 -12.75 -9.86
C GLU A 218 -1.90 -14.14 -10.08
N ILE A 219 -2.49 -15.16 -9.45
CA ILE A 219 -2.15 -16.57 -9.72
C ILE A 219 -2.31 -16.88 -11.21
N MET A 220 -3.44 -16.48 -11.83
CA MET A 220 -3.70 -16.71 -13.24
C MET A 220 -2.72 -15.96 -14.15
N ASN A 221 -2.41 -14.72 -13.84
CA ASN A 221 -1.42 -13.92 -14.58
C ASN A 221 -0.03 -14.58 -14.53
N ASN A 222 0.40 -15.01 -13.36
CA ASN A 222 1.72 -15.63 -13.18
C ASN A 222 1.82 -17.04 -13.80
N LEU A 223 0.72 -17.79 -13.88
CA LEU A 223 0.68 -19.08 -14.57
C LEU A 223 0.83 -18.95 -16.09
N GLU A 224 0.37 -17.84 -16.66
CA GLU A 224 0.51 -17.55 -18.09
C GLU A 224 1.94 -17.14 -18.46
N LEU A 225 2.64 -16.45 -17.55
CA LEU A 225 4.05 -16.13 -17.71
C LEU A 225 4.83 -17.44 -17.66
N ARG A 226 5.22 -17.96 -18.85
CA ARG A 226 6.05 -19.16 -18.94
C ARG A 226 7.29 -18.99 -18.09
N ASP A 227 7.81 -20.12 -17.53
CA ASP A 227 9.09 -20.21 -16.81
C ASP A 227 10.20 -19.49 -17.60
N GLN A 228 10.29 -18.18 -17.48
CA GLN A 228 11.46 -17.45 -17.94
C GLN A 228 12.54 -17.82 -16.93
N ARG A 229 13.54 -18.58 -17.40
CA ARG A 229 14.74 -18.81 -16.61
C ARG A 229 15.33 -17.46 -16.30
N VAL A 230 15.25 -17.09 -15.03
CA VAL A 230 15.81 -15.83 -14.53
C VAL A 230 17.32 -16.02 -14.50
N ASP A 231 18.02 -15.33 -15.36
CA ASP A 231 19.49 -15.24 -15.29
C ASP A 231 19.86 -14.43 -14.04
N ILE A 232 20.09 -15.16 -12.94
CA ILE A 232 20.52 -14.56 -11.68
C ILE A 232 21.91 -14.00 -11.89
N THR A 233 22.03 -12.69 -11.73
CA THR A 233 23.35 -12.03 -11.76
C THR A 233 24.26 -12.67 -10.72
N GLU A 234 25.44 -13.08 -11.17
CA GLU A 234 26.42 -13.85 -10.42
C GLU A 234 26.79 -13.17 -9.09
N LYS A 235 27.28 -13.98 -8.16
CA LYS A 235 27.88 -13.66 -6.84
C LYS A 235 27.63 -12.25 -6.29
N VAL A 236 26.86 -12.17 -5.22
CA VAL A 236 26.47 -10.90 -4.56
C VAL A 236 27.67 -10.00 -4.19
N GLY A 237 28.87 -10.56 -4.04
CA GLY A 237 30.07 -9.79 -3.71
C GLY A 237 30.03 -9.17 -2.31
N SER A 238 30.83 -8.12 -2.09
CA SER A 238 30.89 -7.41 -0.80
C SER A 238 29.65 -6.55 -0.58
N LEU A 239 29.03 -6.67 0.60
CA LEU A 239 27.91 -5.82 1.04
C LEU A 239 28.34 -4.39 1.44
N TYR A 240 29.62 -4.08 1.43
CA TYR A 240 30.10 -2.76 1.84
C TYR A 240 30.20 -1.81 0.64
N PRO A 241 29.41 -0.71 0.61
CA PRO A 241 29.61 0.36 -0.37
C PRO A 241 30.95 1.06 -0.11
N ASN A 242 31.62 1.46 -1.17
CA ASN A 242 32.85 2.25 -1.04
C ASN A 242 32.54 3.70 -0.61
N LYS A 243 33.57 4.45 -0.21
CA LYS A 243 33.41 5.84 0.26
C LYS A 243 32.71 6.75 -0.77
N THR A 244 33.00 6.54 -2.05
CA THR A 244 32.43 7.33 -3.14
C THR A 244 30.93 6.99 -3.32
N GLU A 245 30.59 5.71 -3.37
CA GLU A 245 29.20 5.24 -3.47
C GLU A 245 28.37 5.75 -2.28
N PHE A 246 28.91 5.67 -1.06
CA PHE A 246 28.24 6.18 0.13
C PHE A 246 28.02 7.71 0.07
N LYS A 247 29.05 8.47 -0.35
CA LYS A 247 28.98 9.93 -0.49
C LYS A 247 27.98 10.37 -1.55
N GLU A 248 27.83 9.60 -2.64
CA GLU A 248 26.83 9.86 -3.69
C GLU A 248 25.43 9.46 -3.26
N ALA A 249 25.28 8.35 -2.51
CA ALA A 249 23.96 7.82 -2.07
C ALA A 249 23.34 8.63 -0.93
N TRP A 250 24.12 9.01 0.09
CA TRP A 250 23.56 9.58 1.33
C TRP A 250 22.72 10.84 1.16
N PRO A 251 23.12 11.86 0.36
CA PRO A 251 22.27 13.02 0.12
C PRO A 251 20.96 12.67 -0.60
N ALA A 252 20.99 11.67 -1.47
CA ALA A 252 19.80 11.17 -2.16
C ALA A 252 18.86 10.45 -1.19
N VAL A 253 19.39 9.69 -0.22
CA VAL A 253 18.60 9.08 0.87
C VAL A 253 17.81 10.15 1.62
N VAL A 254 18.46 11.23 2.04
CA VAL A 254 17.81 12.30 2.80
C VAL A 254 16.71 13.00 1.98
N ARG A 255 17.01 13.36 0.74
CA ARG A 255 16.03 14.01 -0.15
C ARG A 255 14.88 13.08 -0.52
N GLY A 256 15.20 11.81 -0.83
CA GLY A 256 14.20 10.77 -1.09
C GLY A 256 13.27 10.58 0.10
N THR A 257 13.83 10.49 1.32
CA THR A 257 13.04 10.38 2.57
C THR A 257 12.09 11.57 2.73
N ALA A 258 12.58 12.80 2.55
CA ALA A 258 11.75 13.99 2.68
C ALA A 258 10.62 14.02 1.63
N LEU A 259 10.96 13.76 0.36
CA LEU A 259 9.99 13.73 -0.73
C LEU A 259 8.96 12.62 -0.55
N GLY A 260 9.41 11.41 -0.22
CA GLY A 260 8.55 10.26 0.03
C GLY A 260 7.61 10.47 1.20
N SER A 261 8.12 11.06 2.29
CA SER A 261 7.29 11.39 3.46
C SER A 261 6.16 12.37 3.12
N CYS A 262 6.41 13.34 2.25
CA CYS A 262 5.37 14.27 1.80
C CYS A 262 4.35 13.61 0.84
N LEU A 263 4.84 12.83 -0.12
CA LEU A 263 3.98 12.21 -1.14
C LEU A 263 3.18 11.03 -0.61
N GLY A 264 3.71 10.31 0.40
CA GLY A 264 3.03 9.15 1.00
C GLY A 264 1.73 9.50 1.74
N ILE A 265 1.59 10.75 2.20
CA ILE A 265 0.34 11.22 2.82
C ILE A 265 -0.77 11.39 1.77
N LEU A 266 -0.41 11.56 0.49
CA LEU A 266 -1.37 11.80 -0.57
C LEU A 266 -2.05 10.50 -1.01
N PRO A 267 -3.39 10.47 -1.09
CA PRO A 267 -4.11 9.28 -1.55
C PRO A 267 -3.76 8.92 -3.00
N GLY A 268 -3.54 7.64 -3.26
CA GLY A 268 -3.49 7.05 -4.59
C GLY A 268 -2.11 6.78 -5.19
N GLY A 269 -1.09 7.59 -4.91
CA GLY A 269 0.21 7.46 -5.60
C GLY A 269 1.38 7.02 -4.73
N GLY A 270 1.26 7.17 -3.44
CA GLY A 270 2.20 6.83 -2.37
C GLY A 270 3.62 6.44 -2.79
N ALA A 271 3.95 5.18 -2.63
CA ALA A 271 5.31 4.66 -2.83
C ALA A 271 5.77 4.72 -4.30
N VAL A 272 4.90 4.39 -5.25
CA VAL A 272 5.25 4.38 -6.69
C VAL A 272 5.60 5.78 -7.18
N LEU A 273 4.69 6.74 -6.97
CA LEU A 273 4.91 8.13 -7.37
C LEU A 273 6.16 8.71 -6.71
N SER A 274 6.38 8.37 -5.43
CA SER A 274 7.54 8.84 -4.67
C SER A 274 8.86 8.36 -5.26
N SER A 275 8.92 7.08 -5.68
CA SER A 275 10.10 6.51 -6.33
C SER A 275 10.43 7.23 -7.64
N PHE A 276 9.45 7.39 -8.53
CA PHE A 276 9.65 8.08 -9.81
C PHE A 276 10.01 9.56 -9.63
N ALA A 277 9.30 10.25 -8.73
CA ALA A 277 9.58 11.65 -8.42
C ALA A 277 10.99 11.84 -7.86
N SER A 278 11.43 10.95 -6.97
CA SER A 278 12.76 10.97 -6.39
C SER A 278 13.85 10.73 -7.46
N TYR A 279 13.66 9.74 -8.32
CA TYR A 279 14.61 9.46 -9.42
C TYR A 279 14.77 10.68 -10.35
N THR A 280 13.62 11.25 -10.74
CA THR A 280 13.60 12.43 -11.61
C THR A 280 14.28 13.64 -10.96
N LEU A 281 14.03 13.85 -9.65
CA LEU A 281 14.66 14.89 -8.87
C LEU A 281 16.19 14.69 -8.83
N GLU A 282 16.65 13.49 -8.45
CA GLU A 282 18.07 13.17 -8.33
C GLU A 282 18.79 13.34 -9.67
N LYS A 283 18.20 12.85 -10.76
CA LYS A 283 18.77 13.02 -12.10
C LYS A 283 18.85 14.50 -12.50
N LYS A 284 17.83 15.32 -12.17
CA LYS A 284 17.80 16.74 -12.51
C LYS A 284 18.82 17.59 -11.75
N ILE A 285 19.06 17.28 -10.47
CA ILE A 285 20.01 18.04 -9.64
C ILE A 285 21.45 17.52 -9.72
N SER A 286 21.64 16.34 -10.32
CA SER A 286 22.96 15.74 -10.48
C SER A 286 23.83 16.57 -11.42
N LYS A 287 25.14 16.63 -11.09
CA LYS A 287 26.16 17.18 -11.99
C LYS A 287 26.54 16.23 -13.14
N GLN A 288 26.10 14.96 -13.05
CA GLN A 288 26.41 13.89 -14.03
C GLN A 288 25.13 13.10 -14.37
N PRO A 289 24.10 13.75 -14.96
CA PRO A 289 22.83 13.10 -15.25
C PRO A 289 22.94 11.95 -16.25
N GLU A 290 24.00 11.90 -17.04
CA GLU A 290 24.30 10.84 -18.01
C GLU A 290 24.72 9.50 -17.36
N ARG A 291 25.08 9.49 -16.08
CA ARG A 291 25.37 8.28 -15.30
C ARG A 291 24.11 7.56 -14.82
N PHE A 292 22.96 8.25 -14.76
CA PHE A 292 21.70 7.64 -14.39
C PHE A 292 21.26 6.63 -15.46
N GLY A 293 20.76 5.48 -15.02
CA GLY A 293 20.52 4.31 -15.86
C GLY A 293 21.76 3.47 -16.17
N LYS A 294 22.93 3.80 -15.57
CA LYS A 294 24.20 3.08 -15.75
C LYS A 294 24.82 2.61 -14.43
N GLY A 295 24.05 2.67 -13.35
CA GLY A 295 24.50 2.24 -12.02
C GLY A 295 24.94 3.41 -11.12
N HIS A 296 24.25 4.54 -11.16
CA HIS A 296 24.51 5.68 -10.27
C HIS A 296 23.92 5.42 -8.88
N PRO A 297 24.72 5.46 -7.78
CA PRO A 297 24.22 5.19 -6.43
C PRO A 297 23.05 6.07 -5.98
N ALA A 298 23.01 7.35 -6.39
CA ALA A 298 21.88 8.24 -6.07
C ALA A 298 20.60 7.86 -6.82
N GLY A 299 20.70 7.28 -8.03
CA GLY A 299 19.57 6.79 -8.80
C GLY A 299 18.91 5.54 -8.20
N LEU A 300 19.62 4.86 -7.31
CA LEU A 300 19.11 3.76 -6.48
C LEU A 300 18.62 4.28 -5.12
N ALA A 301 19.49 5.01 -4.41
CA ALA A 301 19.26 5.40 -3.01
C ALA A 301 18.04 6.32 -2.82
N GLY A 302 17.87 7.29 -3.70
CA GLY A 302 16.76 8.25 -3.64
C GLY A 302 15.40 7.57 -3.77
N PRO A 303 15.11 6.82 -4.84
CA PRO A 303 13.88 6.09 -5.03
C PRO A 303 13.57 5.09 -3.91
N GLU A 304 14.56 4.32 -3.45
CA GLU A 304 14.39 3.33 -2.39
C GLU A 304 14.04 3.98 -1.03
N SER A 305 14.66 5.11 -0.73
CA SER A 305 14.30 5.86 0.47
C SER A 305 12.94 6.52 0.34
N ALA A 306 12.57 6.99 -0.86
CA ALA A 306 11.30 7.64 -1.09
C ALA A 306 10.13 6.66 -1.00
N ASN A 307 10.25 5.45 -1.58
CA ASN A 307 9.17 4.46 -1.52
C ASN A 307 8.92 3.99 -0.08
N ASN A 308 9.97 3.71 0.68
CA ASN A 308 9.85 3.27 2.08
C ASN A 308 9.32 4.37 2.99
N ALA A 309 9.76 5.62 2.83
CA ALA A 309 9.18 6.75 3.56
C ALA A 309 7.69 6.93 3.24
N ALA A 310 7.32 6.83 1.97
CA ALA A 310 5.92 6.96 1.54
C ALA A 310 5.05 5.81 2.06
N ALA A 311 5.56 4.58 2.08
CA ALA A 311 4.87 3.44 2.66
C ALA A 311 4.54 3.68 4.15
N GLN A 312 5.49 4.20 4.93
CA GLN A 312 5.29 4.51 6.35
C GLN A 312 4.32 5.68 6.55
N THR A 313 4.48 6.78 5.81
CA THR A 313 3.63 7.96 5.99
C THR A 313 2.21 7.77 5.45
N SER A 314 1.96 6.75 4.63
CA SER A 314 0.60 6.39 4.19
C SER A 314 -0.30 5.91 5.36
N PHE A 315 0.29 5.54 6.49
CA PHE A 315 -0.45 5.26 7.72
C PHE A 315 -0.97 6.53 8.43
N ILE A 316 -0.45 7.71 8.11
CA ILE A 316 -0.95 8.96 8.68
C ILE A 316 -2.43 9.16 8.36
N PRO A 317 -2.86 9.26 7.08
CA PRO A 317 -4.28 9.42 6.75
C PRO A 317 -5.12 8.20 7.20
N LEU A 318 -4.59 7.00 7.15
CA LEU A 318 -5.28 5.80 7.62
C LEU A 318 -5.66 5.91 9.11
N LEU A 319 -4.70 6.18 9.96
CA LEU A 319 -4.88 6.14 11.41
C LEU A 319 -5.54 7.40 11.96
N THR A 320 -5.38 8.56 11.28
CA THR A 320 -5.90 9.84 11.78
C THR A 320 -7.22 10.26 11.14
N LEU A 321 -7.44 9.91 9.89
CA LEU A 321 -8.62 10.31 9.11
C LEU A 321 -9.50 9.13 8.70
N GLY A 322 -9.01 7.89 8.83
CA GLY A 322 -9.71 6.69 8.36
C GLY A 322 -9.76 6.57 6.84
N ILE A 323 -8.82 7.19 6.13
CA ILE A 323 -8.77 7.19 4.67
C ILE A 323 -7.56 6.42 4.20
N PRO A 324 -7.73 5.43 3.30
CA PRO A 324 -6.61 4.70 2.76
C PRO A 324 -5.83 5.56 1.76
N GLY A 325 -4.51 5.58 1.90
CA GLY A 325 -3.60 6.24 0.96
C GLY A 325 -3.28 5.40 -0.28
N ASN A 326 -3.46 4.08 -0.19
CA ASN A 326 -3.17 3.12 -1.26
C ASN A 326 -3.93 1.81 -1.03
N ALA A 327 -3.78 0.84 -1.95
CA ALA A 327 -4.45 -0.46 -1.87
C ALA A 327 -4.10 -1.25 -0.60
N VAL A 328 -2.85 -1.19 -0.13
CA VAL A 328 -2.43 -1.88 1.11
C VAL A 328 -3.15 -1.31 2.32
N THR A 329 -3.17 0.01 2.45
CA THR A 329 -3.87 0.68 3.56
C THR A 329 -5.39 0.51 3.48
N ALA A 330 -5.96 0.32 2.27
CA ALA A 330 -7.37 -0.08 2.11
C ALA A 330 -7.63 -1.48 2.68
N LEU A 331 -6.74 -2.45 2.41
CA LEU A 331 -6.83 -3.78 3.02
C LEU A 331 -6.67 -3.73 4.55
N MET A 332 -5.86 -2.82 5.07
CA MET A 332 -5.73 -2.63 6.52
C MET A 332 -7.00 -2.04 7.15
N ILE A 333 -7.72 -1.17 6.44
CA ILE A 333 -9.08 -0.77 6.85
C ILE A 333 -9.98 -1.99 6.96
N GLY A 334 -9.94 -2.88 5.96
CA GLY A 334 -10.66 -4.14 5.99
C GLY A 334 -10.32 -4.98 7.24
N ALA A 335 -9.04 -5.13 7.56
CA ALA A 335 -8.60 -5.82 8.77
C ALA A 335 -9.13 -5.16 10.05
N MET A 336 -9.10 -3.84 10.14
CA MET A 336 -9.66 -3.10 11.28
C MET A 336 -11.18 -3.31 11.40
N THR A 337 -11.89 -3.28 10.28
CA THR A 337 -13.34 -3.47 10.22
C THR A 337 -13.75 -4.88 10.65
N ILE A 338 -13.00 -5.91 10.25
CA ILE A 338 -13.21 -7.31 10.69
C ILE A 338 -13.16 -7.41 12.22
N HIS A 339 -12.32 -6.59 12.87
CA HIS A 339 -12.21 -6.52 14.33
C HIS A 339 -13.17 -5.51 14.98
N ASN A 340 -14.15 -4.97 14.24
CA ASN A 340 -15.07 -3.93 14.67
C ASN A 340 -14.37 -2.63 15.13
N ILE A 341 -13.17 -2.36 14.60
CA ILE A 341 -12.41 -1.14 14.86
C ILE A 341 -12.66 -0.17 13.73
N GLN A 342 -13.33 0.93 14.02
CA GLN A 342 -13.59 1.97 13.05
C GLN A 342 -12.32 2.79 12.82
N PRO A 343 -11.75 2.80 11.60
CA PRO A 343 -10.55 3.59 11.30
C PRO A 343 -10.82 5.08 11.44
N GLY A 344 -9.80 5.85 11.83
CA GLY A 344 -9.93 7.29 11.98
C GLY A 344 -9.49 7.82 13.34
N PRO A 345 -9.80 9.09 13.69
CA PRO A 345 -9.23 9.77 14.85
C PRO A 345 -9.61 9.12 16.18
N GLN A 346 -10.72 8.38 16.21
CA GLN A 346 -11.17 7.69 17.42
C GLN A 346 -10.25 6.54 17.83
N VAL A 347 -9.52 5.92 16.88
CA VAL A 347 -8.60 4.81 17.18
C VAL A 347 -7.56 5.22 18.22
N MET A 348 -7.05 6.44 18.12
CA MET A 348 -6.05 6.95 19.06
C MET A 348 -6.58 7.03 20.51
N SER A 349 -7.88 7.29 20.70
CA SER A 349 -8.49 7.44 22.02
C SER A 349 -9.15 6.15 22.53
N SER A 350 -9.81 5.38 21.66
CA SER A 350 -10.52 4.15 22.04
C SER A 350 -9.64 2.91 22.05
N HIS A 351 -8.59 2.89 21.21
CA HIS A 351 -7.63 1.78 21.10
C HIS A 351 -6.18 2.29 21.07
N PRO A 352 -5.71 2.98 22.14
CA PRO A 352 -4.37 3.59 22.17
C PRO A 352 -3.26 2.54 22.05
N GLU A 353 -3.46 1.35 22.59
CA GLU A 353 -2.51 0.23 22.49
C GLU A 353 -2.30 -0.20 21.01
N LEU A 354 -3.38 -0.28 20.24
CA LEU A 354 -3.31 -0.60 18.83
C LEU A 354 -2.61 0.51 18.05
N PHE A 355 -3.01 1.76 18.28
CA PHE A 355 -2.46 2.92 17.58
C PHE A 355 -0.96 3.07 17.81
N TRP A 356 -0.54 3.13 19.07
CA TRP A 356 0.86 3.33 19.43
C TRP A 356 1.70 2.07 19.32
N GLY A 357 1.11 0.89 19.56
CA GLY A 357 1.74 -0.40 19.35
C GLY A 357 2.11 -0.63 17.89
N LEU A 358 1.20 -0.29 16.96
CA LEU A 358 1.47 -0.36 15.53
C LEU A 358 2.60 0.60 15.13
N ILE A 359 2.59 1.86 15.60
CA ILE A 359 3.65 2.84 15.32
C ILE A 359 5.01 2.35 15.87
N ALA A 360 5.05 1.88 17.10
CA ALA A 360 6.28 1.37 17.70
C ALA A 360 6.81 0.13 16.96
N SER A 361 5.93 -0.75 16.51
CA SER A 361 6.29 -1.94 15.75
C SER A 361 6.98 -1.61 14.42
N MET A 362 6.74 -0.43 13.84
CA MET A 362 7.37 -0.02 12.58
C MET A 362 8.89 0.13 12.72
N TRP A 363 9.40 0.68 13.84
CA TRP A 363 10.85 0.73 14.09
C TRP A 363 11.43 -0.65 14.28
N ILE A 364 10.73 -1.52 15.05
CA ILE A 364 11.16 -2.90 15.29
C ILE A 364 11.18 -3.69 13.98
N GLY A 365 10.10 -3.59 13.18
CA GLY A 365 10.00 -4.23 11.88
C GLY A 365 11.07 -3.76 10.90
N ASN A 366 11.33 -2.46 10.81
CA ASN A 366 12.40 -1.94 9.97
C ASN A 366 13.79 -2.49 10.36
N LEU A 367 14.06 -2.61 11.66
CA LEU A 367 15.30 -3.23 12.14
C LEU A 367 15.37 -4.72 11.78
N MET A 368 14.27 -5.45 11.99
CA MET A 368 14.17 -6.87 11.60
C MET A 368 14.42 -7.03 10.09
N LEU A 369 13.91 -6.14 9.26
CA LEU A 369 14.07 -6.19 7.80
C LEU A 369 15.53 -6.00 7.37
N VAL A 370 16.29 -5.12 8.01
CA VAL A 370 17.73 -5.00 7.76
C VAL A 370 18.44 -6.32 8.07
N ILE A 371 18.10 -6.93 9.21
CA ILE A 371 18.70 -8.21 9.64
C ILE A 371 18.28 -9.35 8.69
N LEU A 372 17.02 -9.37 8.23
CA LEU A 372 16.53 -10.38 7.31
C LEU A 372 17.10 -10.23 5.90
N ASN A 373 17.27 -9.00 5.41
CA ASN A 373 17.64 -8.78 4.00
C ASN A 373 19.14 -8.75 3.75
N LEU A 374 19.96 -8.14 4.62
CA LEU A 374 21.39 -8.06 4.35
C LEU A 374 22.15 -9.36 4.68
N PRO A 375 22.14 -9.90 5.92
CA PRO A 375 22.84 -11.13 6.22
C PRO A 375 22.28 -12.35 5.49
N LEU A 376 20.97 -12.41 5.25
CA LEU A 376 20.28 -13.56 4.67
C LEU A 376 20.09 -13.46 3.15
N VAL A 377 20.74 -12.51 2.49
CA VAL A 377 20.62 -12.32 1.03
C VAL A 377 20.87 -13.62 0.23
N GLY A 378 21.80 -14.46 0.71
CA GLY A 378 22.06 -15.76 0.08
C GLY A 378 20.88 -16.73 0.13
N LEU A 379 19.99 -16.62 1.12
CA LEU A 379 18.75 -17.39 1.21
C LEU A 379 17.76 -16.91 0.15
N TRP A 380 17.59 -15.61 0.02
CA TRP A 380 16.68 -14.99 -0.95
C TRP A 380 17.10 -15.29 -2.39
N VAL A 381 18.38 -15.26 -2.69
CA VAL A 381 18.92 -15.69 -4.01
C VAL A 381 18.57 -17.13 -4.34
N LYS A 382 18.59 -18.05 -3.35
CA LYS A 382 18.18 -19.43 -3.54
C LYS A 382 16.67 -19.55 -3.79
N LEU A 383 15.87 -18.72 -3.12
CA LEU A 383 14.43 -18.71 -3.26
C LEU A 383 13.98 -18.29 -4.68
N LEU A 384 14.70 -17.37 -5.31
CA LEU A 384 14.44 -16.95 -6.70
C LEU A 384 14.50 -18.12 -7.72
N ARG A 385 15.09 -19.25 -7.32
CA ARG A 385 15.16 -20.46 -8.17
C ARG A 385 13.97 -21.39 -8.03
N VAL A 386 13.05 -21.12 -7.07
CA VAL A 386 11.86 -21.96 -6.85
C VAL A 386 10.85 -21.68 -7.95
N PRO A 387 10.46 -22.69 -8.76
CA PRO A 387 9.49 -22.47 -9.82
C PRO A 387 8.10 -22.16 -9.24
N TYR A 388 7.42 -21.17 -9.81
CA TYR A 388 6.09 -20.72 -9.38
C TYR A 388 5.05 -21.85 -9.36
N ARG A 389 5.23 -22.86 -10.24
CA ARG A 389 4.36 -24.06 -10.31
C ARG A 389 4.24 -24.83 -8.99
N ILE A 390 5.22 -24.70 -8.08
CA ILE A 390 5.18 -25.35 -6.77
C ILE A 390 4.46 -24.47 -5.77
N LEU A 391 4.54 -23.14 -5.92
CA LEU A 391 3.98 -22.17 -4.98
C LEU A 391 2.47 -21.97 -5.17
N PHE A 392 1.98 -21.91 -6.42
CA PHE A 392 0.59 -21.50 -6.66
C PHE A 392 -0.46 -22.47 -6.08
N PRO A 393 -0.29 -23.82 -6.06
CA PRO A 393 -1.29 -24.69 -5.47
C PRO A 393 -1.44 -24.45 -3.96
N ALA A 394 -0.32 -24.24 -3.25
CA ALA A 394 -0.35 -23.94 -1.83
C ALA A 394 -1.07 -22.60 -1.59
N ILE A 395 -0.75 -21.57 -2.36
CA ILE A 395 -1.40 -20.25 -2.27
C ILE A 395 -2.92 -20.39 -2.50
N LEU A 396 -3.34 -21.13 -3.55
CA LEU A 396 -4.74 -21.33 -3.87
C LEU A 396 -5.51 -22.01 -2.71
N VAL A 397 -4.93 -23.05 -2.11
CA VAL A 397 -5.52 -23.73 -0.96
C VAL A 397 -5.65 -22.78 0.23
N PHE A 398 -4.60 -22.04 0.56
CA PHE A 398 -4.65 -21.07 1.66
C PHE A 398 -5.69 -19.98 1.44
N CYS A 399 -5.80 -19.43 0.22
CA CYS A 399 -6.81 -18.46 -0.14
C CYS A 399 -8.23 -19.02 0.04
N THR A 400 -8.47 -20.24 -0.47
CA THR A 400 -9.80 -20.87 -0.40
C THR A 400 -10.20 -21.16 1.06
N VAL A 401 -9.28 -21.72 1.86
CA VAL A 401 -9.52 -21.96 3.29
C VAL A 401 -9.72 -20.64 4.02
N GLY A 402 -8.92 -19.61 3.69
CA GLY A 402 -9.03 -18.28 4.29
C GLY A 402 -10.39 -17.65 4.04
N VAL A 403 -10.86 -17.60 2.78
CA VAL A 403 -12.18 -17.05 2.43
C VAL A 403 -13.29 -17.80 3.18
N TYR A 404 -13.25 -19.14 3.16
CA TYR A 404 -14.25 -19.93 3.87
C TYR A 404 -14.29 -19.63 5.36
N SER A 405 -13.13 -19.39 5.98
CA SER A 405 -13.03 -19.14 7.43
C SER A 405 -13.59 -17.79 7.88
N LEU A 406 -13.82 -16.83 6.96
CA LEU A 406 -14.38 -15.52 7.31
C LEU A 406 -15.84 -15.65 7.77
N ASN A 407 -16.67 -16.28 6.94
CA ASN A 407 -18.11 -16.35 7.13
C ASN A 407 -18.65 -17.79 7.19
N TYR A 408 -17.77 -18.79 7.08
CA TYR A 408 -18.12 -20.22 6.96
C TYR A 408 -19.10 -20.48 5.81
N ASN A 409 -19.01 -19.71 4.73
CA ASN A 409 -19.93 -19.75 3.60
C ASN A 409 -19.22 -20.16 2.30
N VAL A 410 -19.74 -21.18 1.64
CA VAL A 410 -19.22 -21.65 0.35
C VAL A 410 -19.50 -20.65 -0.78
N PHE A 411 -20.54 -19.83 -0.64
CA PHE A 411 -20.88 -18.78 -1.60
C PHE A 411 -19.71 -17.79 -1.77
N ASP A 412 -19.01 -17.42 -0.70
CA ASP A 412 -17.85 -16.54 -0.73
C ASP A 412 -16.70 -17.09 -1.58
N ILE A 413 -16.52 -18.41 -1.59
CA ILE A 413 -15.53 -19.08 -2.45
C ILE A 413 -15.88 -18.88 -3.94
N TRP A 414 -17.17 -19.03 -4.28
CA TRP A 414 -17.64 -18.81 -5.66
C TRP A 414 -17.52 -17.36 -6.08
N VAL A 415 -17.84 -16.44 -5.18
CA VAL A 415 -17.69 -15.00 -5.42
C VAL A 415 -16.21 -14.65 -5.61
N THR A 416 -15.32 -15.19 -4.77
CA THR A 416 -13.86 -15.00 -4.91
C THR A 416 -13.36 -15.53 -6.25
N ALA A 417 -13.80 -16.72 -6.67
CA ALA A 417 -13.41 -17.29 -7.96
C ALA A 417 -13.92 -16.45 -9.14
N ALA A 418 -15.16 -15.96 -9.05
CA ALA A 418 -15.72 -15.06 -10.07
C ALA A 418 -14.93 -13.75 -10.16
N PHE A 419 -14.64 -13.09 -9.03
CA PHE A 419 -13.79 -11.90 -9.01
C PHE A 419 -12.35 -12.18 -9.43
N GLY A 420 -11.85 -13.40 -9.23
CA GLY A 420 -10.57 -13.85 -9.75
C GLY A 420 -10.53 -13.84 -11.27
N LEU A 421 -11.54 -14.45 -11.92
CA LEU A 421 -11.68 -14.45 -13.38
C LEU A 421 -11.87 -13.03 -13.93
N ILE A 422 -12.74 -12.24 -13.30
CA ILE A 422 -13.00 -10.85 -13.67
C ILE A 422 -11.73 -10.01 -13.51
N GLY A 423 -11.02 -10.17 -12.39
CA GLY A 423 -9.76 -9.48 -12.11
C GLY A 423 -8.67 -9.81 -13.12
N TYR A 424 -8.58 -11.08 -13.53
CA TYR A 424 -7.70 -11.50 -14.61
C TYR A 424 -8.04 -10.80 -15.94
N VAL A 425 -9.31 -10.72 -16.32
CA VAL A 425 -9.74 -9.97 -17.52
C VAL A 425 -9.42 -8.48 -17.37
N TRP A 426 -9.64 -7.89 -16.20
CA TRP A 426 -9.30 -6.49 -15.94
C TRP A 426 -7.80 -6.25 -16.04
N SER A 427 -6.96 -7.16 -15.58
CA SER A 427 -5.50 -7.03 -15.74
C SER A 427 -5.10 -7.01 -17.22
N LYS A 428 -5.69 -7.88 -18.07
CA LYS A 428 -5.49 -7.87 -19.54
C LYS A 428 -5.98 -6.60 -20.21
N LEU A 429 -7.03 -6.00 -19.67
CA LEU A 429 -7.54 -4.71 -20.13
C LEU A 429 -6.77 -3.52 -19.54
N ARG A 430 -5.72 -3.77 -18.76
CA ARG A 430 -4.94 -2.75 -18.04
C ARG A 430 -5.85 -1.87 -17.16
N CYS A 431 -6.80 -2.49 -16.45
CA CYS A 431 -7.63 -1.86 -15.42
C CYS A 431 -7.05 -2.20 -14.05
N GLU A 432 -6.76 -1.18 -13.24
CA GLU A 432 -6.20 -1.38 -11.91
C GLU A 432 -7.28 -1.78 -10.90
N GLY A 433 -7.02 -2.79 -10.07
CA GLY A 433 -7.95 -3.23 -9.02
C GLY A 433 -7.98 -2.30 -7.79
N ALA A 434 -6.92 -1.51 -7.55
CA ALA A 434 -6.84 -0.63 -6.39
C ALA A 434 -7.95 0.42 -6.33
N PRO A 435 -8.29 1.15 -7.42
CA PRO A 435 -9.42 2.07 -7.43
C PRO A 435 -10.77 1.39 -7.13
N LEU A 436 -10.97 0.15 -7.58
CA LEU A 436 -12.17 -0.62 -7.26
C LEU A 436 -12.31 -0.86 -5.75
N LEU A 437 -11.24 -1.32 -5.10
CA LEU A 437 -11.25 -1.56 -3.66
C LEU A 437 -11.47 -0.28 -2.86
N LEU A 438 -10.86 0.83 -3.29
CA LEU A 438 -11.11 2.12 -2.65
C LEU A 438 -12.59 2.53 -2.77
N GLY A 439 -13.19 2.34 -3.94
CA GLY A 439 -14.63 2.56 -4.13
C GLY A 439 -15.48 1.66 -3.23
N LEU A 440 -15.14 0.38 -3.14
CA LEU A 440 -15.85 -0.60 -2.32
C LEU A 440 -15.80 -0.25 -0.82
N VAL A 441 -14.63 0.16 -0.31
CA VAL A 441 -14.45 0.51 1.11
C VAL A 441 -15.06 1.87 1.44
N LEU A 442 -14.78 2.88 0.61
CA LEU A 442 -15.22 4.24 0.89
C LEU A 442 -16.69 4.49 0.53
N GLY A 443 -17.28 3.66 -0.36
CA GLY A 443 -18.66 3.82 -0.82
C GLY A 443 -19.68 3.84 0.32
N PRO A 444 -19.79 2.79 1.12
CA PRO A 444 -20.71 2.73 2.25
C PRO A 444 -20.48 3.86 3.27
N MET A 445 -19.22 4.14 3.59
CA MET A 445 -18.85 5.23 4.51
C MET A 445 -19.27 6.60 3.95
N MET A 446 -19.04 6.83 2.66
CA MET A 446 -19.40 8.07 1.97
C MET A 446 -20.92 8.26 1.95
N GLU A 447 -21.68 7.20 1.67
CA GLU A 447 -23.14 7.22 1.71
C GLU A 447 -23.66 7.52 3.12
N GLU A 448 -23.12 6.87 4.14
CA GLU A 448 -23.49 7.09 5.53
C GLU A 448 -23.26 8.56 5.93
N HIS A 449 -22.08 9.10 5.68
CA HIS A 449 -21.74 10.47 6.01
C HIS A 449 -22.56 11.48 5.21
N PHE A 450 -22.83 11.21 3.93
CA PHE A 450 -23.70 12.04 3.10
C PHE A 450 -25.11 12.14 3.68
N ARG A 451 -25.73 10.99 3.97
CA ARG A 451 -27.08 10.94 4.55
C ARG A 451 -27.15 11.58 5.94
N ARG A 452 -26.14 11.30 6.78
CA ARG A 452 -26.05 11.90 8.13
C ARG A 452 -25.88 13.41 8.05
N ALA A 453 -25.11 13.94 7.10
CA ALA A 453 -24.98 15.37 6.87
C ALA A 453 -26.32 16.01 6.48
N LEU A 454 -27.08 15.37 5.57
CA LEU A 454 -28.39 15.85 5.15
C LEU A 454 -29.42 15.78 6.27
N LEU A 455 -29.40 14.73 7.10
CA LEU A 455 -30.27 14.64 8.27
C LEU A 455 -30.02 15.82 9.25
N LEU A 456 -28.76 16.12 9.53
CA LEU A 456 -28.39 17.23 10.43
C LEU A 456 -28.72 18.59 9.84
N SER A 457 -28.64 18.75 8.53
CA SER A 457 -28.98 20.01 7.82
C SER A 457 -30.46 20.08 7.41
N ARG A 458 -31.31 19.13 7.85
CA ARG A 458 -32.73 19.05 7.48
C ARG A 458 -32.98 19.03 5.96
N GLY A 459 -32.12 18.34 5.23
CA GLY A 459 -32.19 18.20 3.77
C GLY A 459 -31.53 19.33 2.98
N ASP A 460 -30.82 20.25 3.63
CA ASP A 460 -30.12 21.33 2.94
C ASP A 460 -28.79 20.86 2.39
N TYR A 461 -28.71 20.73 1.05
CA TYR A 461 -27.47 20.37 0.32
C TYR A 461 -26.39 21.47 0.36
N SER A 462 -26.76 22.71 0.67
CA SER A 462 -25.81 23.81 0.76
C SER A 462 -24.79 23.59 1.88
N THR A 463 -25.08 22.70 2.85
CA THR A 463 -24.21 22.35 3.98
C THR A 463 -22.80 21.93 3.54
N PHE A 464 -22.68 21.26 2.38
CA PHE A 464 -21.38 20.83 1.86
C PHE A 464 -20.51 21.99 1.37
N PHE A 465 -21.13 23.12 1.00
CA PHE A 465 -20.45 24.30 0.45
C PHE A 465 -20.38 25.47 1.45
N THR A 466 -21.27 25.52 2.44
CA THR A 466 -21.31 26.58 3.44
C THR A 466 -20.40 26.30 4.64
N ARG A 467 -20.09 25.05 4.92
CA ARG A 467 -19.13 24.66 5.96
C ARG A 467 -17.70 24.83 5.44
N PRO A 468 -16.85 25.68 6.07
CA PRO A 468 -15.56 26.08 5.48
C PRO A 468 -14.62 24.89 5.18
N LEU A 469 -14.52 23.92 6.10
CA LEU A 469 -13.66 22.74 5.91
C LEU A 469 -14.17 21.84 4.78
N SER A 470 -15.48 21.56 4.74
CA SER A 470 -16.10 20.78 3.68
C SER A 470 -15.92 21.44 2.30
N ALA A 471 -16.21 22.75 2.22
CA ALA A 471 -16.04 23.53 1.00
C ALA A 471 -14.57 23.55 0.51
N SER A 472 -13.61 23.69 1.43
CA SER A 472 -12.19 23.69 1.08
C SER A 472 -11.72 22.33 0.54
N LEU A 473 -12.20 21.22 1.11
CA LEU A 473 -11.90 19.87 0.63
C LEU A 473 -12.49 19.62 -0.76
N LEU A 474 -13.74 20.02 -1.01
CA LEU A 474 -14.38 19.91 -2.33
C LEU A 474 -13.70 20.83 -3.37
N ALA A 475 -13.31 22.03 -2.98
CA ALA A 475 -12.56 22.95 -3.85
C ALA A 475 -11.18 22.34 -4.22
N LEU A 476 -10.49 21.72 -3.28
CA LEU A 476 -9.23 21.01 -3.55
C LEU A 476 -9.46 19.81 -4.45
N ALA A 477 -10.52 19.03 -4.25
CA ALA A 477 -10.91 17.93 -5.13
C ALA A 477 -11.14 18.39 -6.56
N LEU A 478 -11.90 19.47 -6.73
CA LEU A 478 -12.15 20.08 -8.04
C LEU A 478 -10.86 20.59 -8.68
N LEU A 479 -10.00 21.25 -7.92
CA LEU A 479 -8.69 21.70 -8.39
C LEU A 479 -7.84 20.53 -8.92
N LEU A 480 -7.80 19.40 -8.20
CA LEU A 480 -7.07 18.22 -8.65
C LEU A 480 -7.61 17.69 -9.99
N VAL A 481 -8.94 17.62 -10.15
CA VAL A 481 -9.55 17.21 -11.42
C VAL A 481 -9.18 18.17 -12.55
N LEU A 482 -9.26 19.49 -12.32
CA LEU A 482 -8.92 20.50 -13.32
C LEU A 482 -7.44 20.43 -13.71
N VAL A 483 -6.54 20.28 -12.74
CA VAL A 483 -5.09 20.15 -12.98
C VAL A 483 -4.79 18.95 -13.89
N VAL A 484 -5.40 17.79 -13.61
CA VAL A 484 -5.19 16.57 -14.42
C VAL A 484 -5.83 16.65 -15.81
N ALA A 485 -6.91 17.42 -15.94
CA ALA A 485 -7.54 17.66 -17.22
C ALA A 485 -6.71 18.58 -18.15
N LEU A 486 -5.70 19.30 -17.64
CA LEU A 486 -4.85 20.18 -18.45
C LEU A 486 -4.05 19.38 -19.51
N PRO A 487 -4.05 19.81 -20.80
CA PRO A 487 -3.38 19.07 -21.87
C PRO A 487 -1.89 18.83 -21.66
N SER A 488 -1.20 19.79 -21.02
CA SER A 488 0.23 19.69 -20.70
C SER A 488 0.55 18.58 -19.69
N ILE A 489 -0.33 18.39 -18.69
CA ILE A 489 -0.18 17.36 -17.66
C ILE A 489 -0.61 16.00 -18.20
N LYS A 490 -1.67 15.97 -19.01
CA LYS A 490 -2.11 14.76 -19.71
C LYS A 490 -1.01 14.19 -20.61
N LYS A 491 -0.28 15.05 -21.33
CA LYS A 491 0.85 14.65 -22.18
C LYS A 491 2.02 14.12 -21.35
N LYS A 492 2.43 14.85 -20.29
CA LYS A 492 3.51 14.39 -19.39
C LYS A 492 3.17 13.08 -18.70
N ARG A 493 1.92 12.90 -18.28
CA ARG A 493 1.45 11.66 -17.67
C ARG A 493 1.51 10.49 -18.66
N ALA A 494 1.09 10.69 -19.90
CA ALA A 494 1.23 9.70 -20.97
C ALA A 494 2.71 9.33 -21.19
N GLU A 495 3.61 10.31 -21.22
CA GLU A 495 5.05 10.08 -21.38
C GLU A 495 5.67 9.33 -20.19
N THR A 496 5.17 9.55 -18.98
CA THR A 496 5.70 8.89 -17.76
C THR A 496 5.19 7.44 -17.57
N PHE A 497 3.99 7.15 -18.05
CA PHE A 497 3.34 5.84 -17.87
C PHE A 497 3.20 5.02 -19.15
N VAL A 498 3.68 5.48 -20.30
CA VAL A 498 3.60 4.82 -21.63
C VAL A 498 4.94 4.24 -22.09
N GLU A 499 6.02 4.34 -21.33
CA GLU A 499 7.30 3.71 -21.68
C GLU A 499 7.33 2.18 -21.48
N GLU A 500 6.17 1.50 -21.49
CA GLU A 500 6.08 0.03 -21.56
C GLU A 500 5.13 -0.37 -22.71
N GLU A 501 5.59 -0.25 -23.96
CA GLU A 501 5.16 -1.09 -25.08
C GLU A 501 6.14 -2.24 -25.30
#